data_65f46459b7574fbf2249cd0ee82fb7eb
#
_entry.id   65f46459b7574fbf2249cd0ee82fb7eb
#
_cell.length_a   1.000
_cell.length_b   1.000
_cell.length_c   1.000
_cell.angle_alpha   90.00
_cell.angle_beta   90.00
_cell.angle_gamma   90.00
#
_symmetry.space_group_name_H-M   'P 1'
#
loop_
_entity.id
_entity.type
_entity.pdbx_description
1 polymer ?
#
loop_
_entity_poly.entity_id
_entity_poly.type
_entity_poly.pdbx_seq_one_letter_code
_entity_poly.pdbx_strand_id
1 'polypeptide(L)'
;MNLRRINLLYRFIRGAAHLCFHSIYCLKVEGRENIPPEGPAIILPKHQFWTDIPIVGLAIWKPLNYIAKQELFVYPGLRHFFSFLGGIPIDRLNPVKSLDSFRYVEQLLQNKEFIVLFPEGTYYPHSLGRGKHRFIQHLLRLQEKVRWPRDKTIPFIPRGIRYQEKRLRTEVHVKIGKPLYSNGKSDSQKFTHHIIKDIAALSGL
;
A
#
# COMPACT_ATOMS: atom_id res chain seq x y z
N MET A 1 -20.36 -6.13 -4.97
CA MET A 1 -20.00 -5.40 -3.72
C MET A 1 -19.63 -3.98 -4.09
N ASN A 2 -20.22 -2.96 -3.45
CA ASN A 2 -19.91 -1.55 -3.78
C ASN A 2 -18.59 -1.17 -3.06
N LEU A 3 -17.45 -1.30 -3.75
CA LEU A 3 -16.09 -1.06 -3.23
C LEU A 3 -15.64 0.41 -3.38
N ARG A 4 -16.60 1.35 -3.37
CA ARG A 4 -16.26 2.74 -3.67
C ARG A 4 -15.84 3.50 -2.42
N ARG A 5 -14.61 4.05 -2.42
CA ARG A 5 -14.13 4.99 -1.40
C ARG A 5 -15.01 6.25 -1.38
N ILE A 6 -15.39 6.71 -0.17
CA ILE A 6 -16.06 7.99 0.03
C ILE A 6 -15.01 9.03 0.40
N ASN A 7 -14.65 9.90 -0.54
CA ASN A 7 -13.55 10.85 -0.37
C ASN A 7 -13.73 11.79 0.83
N LEU A 8 -14.96 12.24 1.09
CA LEU A 8 -15.24 13.12 2.24
C LEU A 8 -15.00 12.40 3.57
N LEU A 9 -15.53 11.17 3.73
CA LEU A 9 -15.32 10.34 4.91
C LEU A 9 -13.84 10.00 5.09
N TYR A 10 -13.15 9.64 4.00
CA TYR A 10 -11.72 9.38 4.01
C TYR A 10 -10.93 10.59 4.52
N ARG A 11 -11.22 11.80 4.03
CA ARG A 11 -10.56 13.04 4.48
C ARG A 11 -10.82 13.34 5.93
N PHE A 12 -12.08 13.17 6.39
CA PHE A 12 -12.46 13.36 7.78
C PHE A 12 -11.72 12.38 8.72
N ILE A 13 -11.77 11.08 8.42
CA ILE A 13 -11.08 10.04 9.22
C ILE A 13 -9.58 10.25 9.21
N ARG A 14 -8.99 10.65 8.07
CA ARG A 14 -7.57 10.99 8.00
C ARG A 14 -7.23 12.20 8.89
N GLY A 15 -8.10 13.22 8.95
CA GLY A 15 -7.92 14.37 9.86
C GLY A 15 -7.97 13.95 11.33
N ALA A 16 -8.94 13.13 11.71
CA ALA A 16 -9.04 12.58 13.06
C ALA A 16 -7.82 11.70 13.40
N ALA A 17 -7.41 10.83 12.48
CA ALA A 17 -6.22 10.02 12.64
C ALA A 17 -4.95 10.88 12.79
N HIS A 18 -4.84 12.00 12.06
CA HIS A 18 -3.72 12.93 12.18
C HIS A 18 -3.61 13.47 13.62
N LEU A 19 -4.71 13.93 14.19
CA LEU A 19 -4.74 14.42 15.59
C LEU A 19 -4.37 13.32 16.58
N CYS A 20 -5.01 12.15 16.49
CA CYS A 20 -4.73 11.01 17.39
C CYS A 20 -3.29 10.50 17.26
N PHE A 21 -2.79 10.33 16.04
CA PHE A 21 -1.45 9.80 15.84
C PHE A 21 -0.36 10.82 16.21
N HIS A 22 -0.59 12.11 16.02
CA HIS A 22 0.35 13.14 16.47
C HIS A 22 0.50 13.26 17.98
N SER A 23 -0.48 12.83 18.77
CA SER A 23 -0.34 12.77 20.23
C SER A 23 0.55 11.61 20.69
N ILE A 24 0.59 10.50 19.94
CA ILE A 24 1.30 9.27 20.31
C ILE A 24 2.63 9.14 19.56
N TYR A 25 2.66 9.54 18.30
CA TYR A 25 3.79 9.37 17.39
C TYR A 25 4.36 10.70 16.91
N CYS A 26 5.68 10.75 16.78
CA CYS A 26 6.38 11.81 16.05
C CYS A 26 6.74 11.27 14.66
N LEU A 27 5.98 11.67 13.63
CA LEU A 27 6.15 11.17 12.26
C LEU A 27 7.18 12.00 11.50
N LYS A 28 8.27 11.36 11.08
CA LYS A 28 9.30 11.90 10.18
C LYS A 28 9.20 11.22 8.83
N VAL A 29 9.04 12.01 7.77
CA VAL A 29 8.84 11.49 6.40
C VAL A 29 9.90 12.07 5.49
N GLU A 30 10.66 11.19 4.84
CA GLU A 30 11.69 11.48 3.85
C GLU A 30 11.29 10.88 2.48
N GLY A 31 11.75 11.50 1.38
CA GLY A 31 11.54 10.98 0.02
C GLY A 31 10.16 11.24 -0.56
N ARG A 32 9.43 12.26 -0.08
CA ARG A 32 8.09 12.60 -0.62
C ARG A 32 8.12 12.96 -2.10
N GLU A 33 9.22 13.47 -2.58
CA GLU A 33 9.50 13.78 -3.99
C GLU A 33 9.46 12.55 -4.90
N ASN A 34 9.64 11.35 -4.33
CA ASN A 34 9.55 10.09 -5.06
C ASN A 34 8.10 9.65 -5.35
N ILE A 35 7.10 10.32 -4.75
CA ILE A 35 5.69 10.09 -5.05
C ILE A 35 5.31 10.92 -6.28
N PRO A 36 4.83 10.31 -7.37
CA PRO A 36 4.42 11.07 -8.53
C PRO A 36 3.28 12.04 -8.18
N PRO A 37 3.24 13.23 -8.79
CA PRO A 37 2.19 14.23 -8.54
C PRO A 37 0.80 13.70 -8.93
N GLU A 38 0.73 12.82 -9.93
CA GLU A 38 -0.46 12.11 -10.37
C GLU A 38 -0.19 10.60 -10.41
N GLY A 39 -1.22 9.81 -10.07
CA GLY A 39 -1.17 8.35 -10.22
C GLY A 39 -1.31 7.90 -11.70
N PRO A 40 -1.35 6.59 -11.93
CA PRO A 40 -1.37 5.55 -10.90
C PRO A 40 0.00 5.31 -10.29
N ALA A 41 0.00 4.79 -9.06
CA ALA A 41 1.21 4.24 -8.44
C ALA A 41 0.84 3.11 -7.47
N ILE A 42 1.76 2.17 -7.30
CA ILE A 42 1.64 1.07 -6.34
C ILE A 42 2.64 1.33 -5.21
N ILE A 43 2.13 1.59 -4.01
CA ILE A 43 2.91 1.86 -2.81
C ILE A 43 3.12 0.54 -2.07
N LEU A 44 4.37 0.23 -1.74
CA LEU A 44 4.79 -1.05 -1.18
C LEU A 44 5.49 -0.84 0.18
N PRO A 45 4.72 -0.64 1.27
CA PRO A 45 5.31 -0.38 2.57
C PRO A 45 5.74 -1.64 3.31
N LYS A 46 6.71 -1.48 4.22
CA LYS A 46 7.02 -2.43 5.29
C LYS A 46 5.79 -2.66 6.15
N HIS A 47 5.59 -3.92 6.63
CA HIS A 47 4.48 -4.26 7.50
C HIS A 47 4.94 -4.86 8.83
N GLN A 48 4.83 -4.07 9.90
CA GLN A 48 5.23 -4.47 11.24
C GLN A 48 4.04 -4.56 12.18
N PHE A 49 3.14 -3.57 12.10
CA PHE A 49 1.99 -3.43 13.00
C PHE A 49 0.75 -2.93 12.25
N TRP A 50 -0.43 -3.06 12.87
CA TRP A 50 -1.66 -2.49 12.31
C TRP A 50 -1.58 -0.96 12.12
N THR A 51 -0.76 -0.27 12.94
CA THR A 51 -0.51 1.17 12.87
C THR A 51 0.18 1.62 11.59
N ASP A 52 0.84 0.70 10.86
CA ASP A 52 1.45 1.03 9.57
C ASP A 52 0.42 1.53 8.56
N ILE A 53 -0.82 1.02 8.63
CA ILE A 53 -1.90 1.40 7.71
C ILE A 53 -2.22 2.89 7.80
N PRO A 54 -2.61 3.46 8.96
CA PRO A 54 -2.82 4.89 9.09
C PRO A 54 -1.52 5.71 8.90
N ILE A 55 -0.35 5.23 9.33
CA ILE A 55 0.93 5.91 9.12
C ILE A 55 1.23 6.08 7.62
N VAL A 56 0.96 5.06 6.80
CA VAL A 56 1.07 5.15 5.34
C VAL A 56 0.15 6.26 4.80
N GLY A 57 -1.09 6.31 5.26
CA GLY A 57 -2.05 7.33 4.85
C GLY A 57 -1.69 8.76 5.29
N LEU A 58 -1.09 8.89 6.48
CA LEU A 58 -0.66 10.20 7.03
C LEU A 58 0.60 10.74 6.34
N ALA A 59 1.51 9.87 5.94
CA ALA A 59 2.75 10.28 5.28
C ALA A 59 2.56 10.65 3.80
N ILE A 60 1.48 10.18 3.14
CA ILE A 60 1.13 10.51 1.76
C ILE A 60 -0.14 11.35 1.73
N TRP A 61 -0.06 12.60 1.24
CA TRP A 61 -1.19 13.53 1.16
C TRP A 61 -2.17 13.23 0.01
N LYS A 62 -2.18 11.98 -0.47
CA LYS A 62 -3.05 11.50 -1.55
C LYS A 62 -4.08 10.53 -0.99
N PRO A 63 -5.27 10.46 -1.57
CA PRO A 63 -6.20 9.38 -1.26
C PRO A 63 -5.60 8.04 -1.68
N LEU A 64 -5.68 7.04 -0.79
CA LEU A 64 -5.09 5.72 -0.99
C LEU A 64 -6.17 4.64 -0.99
N ASN A 65 -5.94 3.57 -1.75
CA ASN A 65 -6.74 2.36 -1.74
C ASN A 65 -5.87 1.20 -1.26
N TYR A 66 -6.34 0.44 -0.27
CA TYR A 66 -5.54 -0.56 0.43
C TYR A 66 -5.99 -1.96 0.06
N ILE A 67 -5.09 -2.77 -0.46
CA ILE A 67 -5.32 -4.20 -0.61
C ILE A 67 -5.23 -4.87 0.76
N ALA A 68 -6.33 -5.46 1.19
CA ALA A 68 -6.48 -6.02 2.53
C ALA A 68 -7.00 -7.46 2.50
N LYS A 69 -6.85 -8.18 3.61
CA LYS A 69 -7.35 -9.55 3.75
C LYS A 69 -8.88 -9.57 3.69
N GLN A 70 -9.45 -10.53 2.97
CA GLN A 70 -10.90 -10.69 2.83
C GLN A 70 -11.59 -10.89 4.19
N GLU A 71 -10.92 -11.53 5.14
CA GLU A 71 -11.45 -11.82 6.49
C GLU A 71 -11.84 -10.55 7.25
N LEU A 72 -11.20 -9.40 6.97
CA LEU A 72 -11.56 -8.11 7.56
C LEU A 72 -12.94 -7.60 7.09
N PHE A 73 -13.47 -8.17 6.02
CA PHE A 73 -14.74 -7.77 5.40
C PHE A 73 -15.88 -8.75 5.67
N VAL A 74 -15.68 -9.74 6.55
CA VAL A 74 -16.71 -10.73 6.90
C VAL A 74 -17.85 -10.07 7.68
N TYR A 75 -17.53 -9.18 8.61
CA TYR A 75 -18.53 -8.49 9.43
C TYR A 75 -19.15 -7.32 8.66
N PRO A 76 -20.48 -7.25 8.53
CA PRO A 76 -21.15 -6.25 7.69
C PRO A 76 -20.78 -4.79 8.00
N GLY A 77 -20.71 -4.40 9.27
CA GLY A 77 -20.32 -3.06 9.69
C GLY A 77 -18.88 -2.72 9.31
N LEU A 78 -17.94 -3.60 9.61
CA LEU A 78 -16.52 -3.42 9.29
C LEU A 78 -16.30 -3.44 7.76
N ARG A 79 -17.04 -4.27 7.03
CA ARG A 79 -16.97 -4.30 5.57
C ARG A 79 -17.26 -2.94 4.94
N HIS A 80 -18.36 -2.29 5.34
CA HIS A 80 -18.69 -0.98 4.82
C HIS A 80 -17.66 0.06 5.22
N PHE A 81 -17.25 0.06 6.48
CA PHE A 81 -16.23 0.97 7.00
C PHE A 81 -14.92 0.89 6.21
N PHE A 82 -14.34 -0.32 6.07
CA PHE A 82 -13.11 -0.51 5.32
C PHE A 82 -13.27 -0.19 3.83
N SER A 83 -14.40 -0.55 3.22
CA SER A 83 -14.65 -0.23 1.81
C SER A 83 -14.73 1.29 1.58
N PHE A 84 -15.38 2.03 2.47
CA PHE A 84 -15.46 3.49 2.38
C PHE A 84 -14.11 4.18 2.58
N LEU A 85 -13.18 3.54 3.29
CA LEU A 85 -11.79 3.98 3.44
C LEU A 85 -10.87 3.54 2.30
N GLY A 86 -11.40 2.89 1.28
CA GLY A 86 -10.63 2.41 0.14
C GLY A 86 -10.02 1.02 0.34
N GLY A 87 -10.53 0.23 1.28
CA GLY A 87 -10.14 -1.15 1.46
C GLY A 87 -10.66 -2.04 0.32
N ILE A 88 -9.79 -2.87 -0.24
CA ILE A 88 -10.06 -3.81 -1.33
C ILE A 88 -9.83 -5.22 -0.79
N PRO A 89 -10.87 -6.04 -0.60
CA PRO A 89 -10.72 -7.38 -0.07
C PRO A 89 -10.07 -8.32 -1.09
N ILE A 90 -9.08 -9.08 -0.65
CA ILE A 90 -8.46 -10.13 -1.46
C ILE A 90 -8.41 -11.44 -0.68
N ASP A 91 -8.98 -12.49 -1.25
CA ASP A 91 -8.77 -13.86 -0.79
C ASP A 91 -7.40 -14.34 -1.28
N ARG A 92 -6.48 -14.52 -0.34
CA ARG A 92 -5.10 -14.90 -0.65
C ARG A 92 -4.93 -16.39 -0.89
N LEU A 93 -5.88 -17.18 -0.42
CA LEU A 93 -5.90 -18.64 -0.56
C LEU A 93 -6.57 -19.04 -1.86
N ASN A 94 -7.61 -18.29 -2.27
CA ASN A 94 -8.36 -18.57 -3.48
C ASN A 94 -8.46 -17.32 -4.38
N PRO A 95 -7.47 -17.07 -5.26
CA PRO A 95 -7.46 -15.90 -6.13
C PRO A 95 -8.67 -15.79 -7.06
N VAL A 96 -9.31 -16.92 -7.40
CA VAL A 96 -10.51 -16.92 -8.26
C VAL A 96 -11.67 -16.19 -7.60
N LYS A 97 -11.81 -16.30 -6.28
CA LYS A 97 -12.82 -15.54 -5.50
C LYS A 97 -12.56 -14.03 -5.46
N SER A 98 -11.39 -13.59 -5.87
CA SER A 98 -10.98 -12.19 -5.87
C SER A 98 -11.00 -11.53 -7.24
N LEU A 99 -11.55 -12.18 -8.27
CA LEU A 99 -11.57 -11.65 -9.65
C LEU A 99 -12.22 -10.25 -9.73
N ASP A 100 -13.33 -10.03 -9.02
CA ASP A 100 -13.99 -8.73 -9.01
C ASP A 100 -13.15 -7.66 -8.31
N SER A 101 -12.44 -8.02 -7.25
CA SER A 101 -11.50 -7.13 -6.56
C SER A 101 -10.32 -6.76 -7.47
N PHE A 102 -9.81 -7.69 -8.26
CA PHE A 102 -8.76 -7.41 -9.24
C PHE A 102 -9.25 -6.54 -10.40
N ARG A 103 -10.47 -6.74 -10.89
CA ARG A 103 -11.10 -5.84 -11.87
C ARG A 103 -11.25 -4.43 -11.30
N TYR A 104 -11.60 -4.33 -10.02
CA TYR A 104 -11.69 -3.04 -9.35
C TYR A 104 -10.32 -2.37 -9.20
N VAL A 105 -9.26 -3.11 -8.85
CA VAL A 105 -7.88 -2.61 -8.85
C VAL A 105 -7.49 -2.08 -10.23
N GLU A 106 -7.82 -2.82 -11.31
CA GLU A 106 -7.58 -2.37 -12.69
C GLU A 106 -8.29 -1.02 -12.98
N GLN A 107 -9.56 -0.89 -12.62
CA GLN A 107 -10.32 0.36 -12.78
C GLN A 107 -9.69 1.52 -12.01
N LEU A 108 -9.24 1.28 -10.77
CA LEU A 108 -8.57 2.30 -9.96
C LEU A 108 -7.25 2.76 -10.60
N LEU A 109 -6.46 1.84 -11.13
CA LEU A 109 -5.22 2.16 -11.85
C LEU A 109 -5.51 2.95 -13.14
N GLN A 110 -6.57 2.61 -13.88
CA GLN A 110 -7.03 3.38 -15.06
C GLN A 110 -7.45 4.80 -14.67
N ASN A 111 -8.07 4.97 -13.49
CA ASN A 111 -8.48 6.26 -12.94
C ASN A 111 -7.34 7.03 -12.25
N LYS A 112 -6.08 6.62 -12.47
CA LYS A 112 -4.89 7.26 -11.88
C LYS A 112 -4.88 7.24 -10.33
N GLU A 113 -5.49 6.25 -9.71
CA GLU A 113 -5.54 6.11 -8.26
C GLU A 113 -4.28 5.44 -7.70
N PHE A 114 -4.00 5.69 -6.43
CA PHE A 114 -2.90 5.09 -5.70
C PHE A 114 -3.36 3.82 -4.98
N ILE A 115 -2.61 2.73 -5.18
CA ILE A 115 -2.86 1.44 -4.54
C ILE A 115 -1.77 1.16 -3.51
N VAL A 116 -2.15 0.74 -2.31
CA VAL A 116 -1.23 0.28 -1.26
C VAL A 116 -1.34 -1.23 -1.15
N LEU A 117 -0.21 -1.89 -1.24
CA LEU A 117 -0.05 -3.32 -1.02
C LEU A 117 1.11 -3.55 -0.06
N PHE A 118 0.87 -4.24 1.04
CA PHE A 118 1.94 -4.73 1.91
C PHE A 118 2.52 -6.03 1.30
N PRO A 119 3.72 -5.99 0.69
CA PRO A 119 4.22 -7.11 -0.11
C PRO A 119 4.56 -8.35 0.72
N GLU A 120 4.80 -8.19 2.00
CA GLU A 120 5.07 -9.30 2.94
C GLU A 120 3.82 -10.12 3.23
N GLY A 121 2.64 -9.52 3.11
CA GLY A 121 1.35 -10.19 3.27
C GLY A 121 0.93 -10.44 4.72
N THR A 122 1.78 -10.23 5.70
CA THR A 122 1.50 -10.29 7.15
C THR A 122 2.49 -9.42 7.91
N TYR A 123 2.30 -9.31 9.22
CA TYR A 123 3.20 -8.54 10.09
C TYR A 123 4.52 -9.27 10.32
N TYR A 124 5.63 -8.55 10.21
CA TYR A 124 6.98 -8.97 10.60
C TYR A 124 7.62 -7.88 11.43
N PRO A 125 7.35 -7.84 12.76
CA PRO A 125 8.03 -6.92 13.67
C PRO A 125 9.54 -7.22 13.68
N HIS A 126 10.36 -6.18 13.54
CA HIS A 126 11.83 -6.26 13.64
C HIS A 126 12.54 -7.21 12.66
N SER A 127 11.85 -7.74 11.66
CA SER A 127 12.40 -8.66 10.65
C SER A 127 11.77 -8.41 9.29
N LEU A 128 12.26 -9.10 8.26
CA LEU A 128 11.70 -9.06 6.92
C LEU A 128 11.00 -10.36 6.58
N GLY A 129 9.77 -10.23 6.08
CA GLY A 129 9.04 -11.33 5.46
C GLY A 129 9.46 -11.56 4.01
N ARG A 130 9.30 -12.80 3.56
CA ARG A 130 9.42 -13.10 2.12
C ARG A 130 8.27 -12.42 1.38
N GLY A 131 8.57 -11.65 0.33
CA GLY A 131 7.55 -11.01 -0.50
C GLY A 131 6.66 -12.03 -1.23
N LYS A 132 5.38 -11.69 -1.40
CA LYS A 132 4.40 -12.51 -2.11
C LYS A 132 4.48 -12.28 -3.63
N HIS A 133 5.46 -12.89 -4.30
CA HIS A 133 5.76 -12.70 -5.71
C HIS A 133 4.56 -12.94 -6.65
N ARG A 134 3.67 -13.91 -6.34
CA ARG A 134 2.46 -14.18 -7.13
C ARG A 134 1.52 -12.97 -7.18
N PHE A 135 1.46 -12.20 -6.10
CA PHE A 135 0.65 -11.00 -6.05
C PHE A 135 1.28 -9.86 -6.88
N ILE A 136 2.58 -9.67 -6.74
CA ILE A 136 3.34 -8.71 -7.57
C ILE A 136 3.20 -9.08 -9.05
N GLN A 137 3.33 -10.35 -9.41
CA GLN A 137 3.12 -10.84 -10.78
C GLN A 137 1.74 -10.46 -11.32
N HIS A 138 0.71 -10.59 -10.47
CA HIS A 138 -0.65 -10.20 -10.87
C HIS A 138 -0.74 -8.70 -11.18
N LEU A 139 -0.17 -7.85 -10.33
CA LEU A 139 -0.12 -6.40 -10.56
C LEU A 139 0.68 -6.03 -11.82
N LEU A 140 1.79 -6.72 -12.08
CA LEU A 140 2.58 -6.55 -13.31
C LEU A 140 1.77 -6.91 -14.56
N ARG A 141 0.94 -7.96 -14.50
CA ARG A 141 0.03 -8.33 -15.60
C ARG A 141 -1.14 -7.36 -15.75
N LEU A 142 -1.64 -6.80 -14.66
CA LEU A 142 -2.73 -5.81 -14.72
C LEU A 142 -2.27 -4.53 -15.41
N GLN A 143 -1.04 -4.07 -15.19
CA GLN A 143 -0.56 -2.86 -15.85
C GLN A 143 -0.54 -2.96 -17.38
N GLU A 144 -0.41 -4.18 -17.96
CA GLU A 144 -0.48 -4.39 -19.41
C GLU A 144 -1.88 -4.15 -19.98
N LYS A 145 -2.91 -4.31 -19.16
CA LYS A 145 -4.32 -4.08 -19.51
C LYS A 145 -4.76 -2.65 -19.31
N VAL A 146 -4.09 -1.92 -18.41
CA VAL A 146 -4.38 -0.53 -18.13
C VAL A 146 -4.01 0.32 -19.35
N ARG A 147 -4.96 1.11 -19.86
CA ARG A 147 -4.72 2.06 -20.95
C ARG A 147 -3.93 3.27 -20.43
N TRP A 148 -2.66 3.05 -20.23
CA TRP A 148 -1.67 4.06 -19.89
C TRP A 148 -0.89 4.42 -21.14
N PRO A 149 -0.30 5.62 -21.26
CA PRO A 149 0.60 5.90 -22.38
C PRO A 149 1.57 4.73 -22.58
N ARG A 150 1.69 4.21 -23.81
CA ARG A 150 2.42 2.97 -24.12
C ARG A 150 3.89 2.98 -23.68
N ASP A 151 4.44 4.17 -23.47
CA ASP A 151 5.81 4.45 -23.04
C ASP A 151 5.98 4.52 -21.53
N LYS A 152 4.88 4.43 -20.75
CA LYS A 152 4.93 4.55 -19.28
C LYS A 152 4.51 3.26 -18.59
N THR A 153 5.35 2.81 -17.66
CA THR A 153 5.05 1.73 -16.74
C THR A 153 4.59 2.30 -15.39
N ILE A 154 3.75 1.56 -14.67
CA ILE A 154 3.26 1.98 -13.35
C ILE A 154 4.42 1.92 -12.36
N PRO A 155 4.71 3.00 -11.61
CA PRO A 155 5.74 3.00 -10.59
C PRO A 155 5.34 2.15 -9.38
N PHE A 156 6.25 1.27 -8.96
CA PHE A 156 6.20 0.52 -7.71
C PHE A 156 7.13 1.21 -6.71
N ILE A 157 6.57 1.76 -5.64
CA ILE A 157 7.30 2.64 -4.71
C ILE A 157 7.52 1.91 -3.39
N PRO A 158 8.75 1.39 -3.13
CA PRO A 158 9.09 0.75 -1.87
C PRO A 158 9.12 1.78 -0.75
N ARG A 159 8.75 1.36 0.46
CA ARG A 159 8.67 2.25 1.60
C ARG A 159 9.10 1.56 2.89
N GLY A 160 10.11 2.11 3.53
CA GLY A 160 10.52 1.71 4.86
C GLY A 160 9.69 2.40 5.94
N ILE A 161 9.45 1.67 7.02
CA ILE A 161 8.86 2.20 8.26
C ILE A 161 9.73 1.69 9.40
N ARG A 162 10.15 2.58 10.29
CA ARG A 162 10.95 2.25 11.46
C ARG A 162 10.39 2.97 12.68
N TYR A 163 10.10 2.22 13.72
CA TYR A 163 9.67 2.74 15.01
C TYR A 163 10.87 2.86 15.94
N GLN A 164 10.99 3.99 16.62
CA GLN A 164 12.00 4.24 17.65
C GLN A 164 11.30 4.76 18.91
N GLU A 165 11.32 3.97 19.96
CA GLU A 165 10.82 4.41 21.25
C GLU A 165 11.67 5.55 21.80
N LYS A 166 11.03 6.64 22.20
CA LYS A 166 11.61 7.79 22.88
C LYS A 166 10.84 8.05 24.16
N ARG A 167 11.45 8.79 25.07
CA ARG A 167 10.92 9.02 26.42
C ARG A 167 9.47 9.54 26.45
N LEU A 168 9.08 10.40 25.51
CA LEU A 168 7.75 11.05 25.49
C LEU A 168 6.81 10.46 24.43
N ARG A 169 7.32 10.12 23.26
CA ARG A 169 6.52 9.61 22.12
C ARG A 169 7.38 8.71 21.26
N THR A 170 6.77 7.70 20.65
CA THR A 170 7.46 6.88 19.64
C THR A 170 7.70 7.70 18.38
N GLU A 171 8.95 7.79 17.97
CA GLU A 171 9.33 8.38 16.69
C GLU A 171 9.16 7.36 15.57
N VAL A 172 8.45 7.74 14.50
CA VAL A 172 8.22 6.88 13.35
C VAL A 172 8.89 7.50 12.13
N HIS A 173 9.96 6.86 11.69
CA HIS A 173 10.65 7.23 10.46
C HIS A 173 10.04 6.50 9.28
N VAL A 174 9.57 7.26 8.31
CA VAL A 174 9.04 6.77 7.06
C VAL A 174 9.92 7.25 5.92
N LYS A 175 10.58 6.31 5.25
CA LYS A 175 11.41 6.60 4.07
C LYS A 175 10.75 6.06 2.81
N ILE A 176 10.52 6.95 1.84
CA ILE A 176 9.92 6.64 0.56
C ILE A 176 11.05 6.46 -0.46
N GLY A 177 11.19 5.26 -0.97
CA GLY A 177 12.24 4.91 -1.95
C GLY A 177 11.95 5.43 -3.35
N LYS A 178 12.94 5.35 -4.21
CA LYS A 178 12.78 5.68 -5.64
C LYS A 178 11.80 4.73 -6.30
N PRO A 179 10.99 5.20 -7.26
CA PRO A 179 10.10 4.34 -8.02
C PRO A 179 10.86 3.23 -8.77
N LEU A 180 10.40 2.00 -8.64
CA LEU A 180 10.87 0.85 -9.40
C LEU A 180 9.89 0.60 -10.55
N TYR A 181 10.42 0.22 -11.69
CA TYR A 181 9.64 -0.06 -12.90
C TYR A 181 9.90 -1.48 -13.37
N SER A 182 8.86 -2.17 -13.79
CA SER A 182 8.94 -3.50 -14.36
C SER A 182 7.74 -3.73 -15.27
N ASN A 183 7.80 -4.74 -16.13
CA ASN A 183 6.72 -5.12 -17.04
C ASN A 183 6.21 -6.53 -16.72
N GLY A 184 5.09 -6.94 -17.31
CA GLY A 184 4.47 -8.23 -17.05
C GLY A 184 5.28 -9.45 -17.51
N LYS A 185 6.29 -9.24 -18.37
CA LYS A 185 7.22 -10.28 -18.84
C LYS A 185 8.40 -10.49 -17.88
N SER A 186 8.61 -9.57 -16.94
CA SER A 186 9.72 -9.63 -15.98
C SER A 186 9.53 -10.79 -15.01
N ASP A 187 10.67 -11.34 -14.54
CA ASP A 187 10.69 -12.31 -13.47
C ASP A 187 10.16 -11.67 -12.15
N SER A 188 8.93 -12.01 -11.83
CA SER A 188 8.26 -11.47 -10.65
C SER A 188 8.95 -11.85 -9.33
N GLN A 189 9.68 -12.96 -9.28
CA GLN A 189 10.43 -13.37 -8.08
C GLN A 189 11.61 -12.44 -7.88
N LYS A 190 12.40 -12.20 -8.93
CA LYS A 190 13.55 -11.27 -8.88
C LYS A 190 13.09 -9.85 -8.57
N PHE A 191 12.01 -9.39 -9.21
CA PHE A 191 11.47 -8.06 -8.95
C PHE A 191 10.95 -7.91 -7.52
N THR A 192 10.23 -8.93 -7.00
CA THR A 192 9.78 -8.93 -5.60
C THR A 192 10.96 -8.94 -4.62
N HIS A 193 12.01 -9.72 -4.91
CA HIS A 193 13.22 -9.73 -4.09
C HIS A 193 13.88 -8.34 -4.04
N HIS A 194 13.97 -7.65 -5.18
CA HIS A 194 14.47 -6.27 -5.24
C HIS A 194 13.61 -5.33 -4.37
N ILE A 195 12.28 -5.37 -4.50
CA ILE A 195 11.36 -4.58 -3.69
C ILE A 195 11.61 -4.83 -2.19
N ILE A 196 11.70 -6.09 -1.76
CA ILE A 196 11.93 -6.44 -0.35
C ILE A 196 13.29 -5.96 0.14
N LYS A 197 14.33 -6.05 -0.68
CA LYS A 197 15.67 -5.53 -0.37
C LYS A 197 15.65 -4.01 -0.16
N ASP A 198 14.94 -3.27 -1.03
CA ASP A 198 14.81 -1.82 -0.89
C ASP A 198 14.01 -1.44 0.38
N ILE A 199 12.92 -2.17 0.66
CA ILE A 199 12.15 -1.98 1.90
C ILE A 199 13.03 -2.22 3.13
N ALA A 200 13.90 -3.25 3.10
CA ALA A 200 14.87 -3.51 4.16
C ALA A 200 15.78 -2.31 4.41
N ALA A 201 16.48 -1.87 3.37
CA ALA A 201 17.42 -0.76 3.44
C ALA A 201 16.74 0.53 3.94
N LEU A 202 15.52 0.82 3.46
CA LEU A 202 14.74 1.97 3.88
C LEU A 202 14.25 1.88 5.33
N SER A 203 14.03 0.65 5.84
CA SER A 203 13.60 0.40 7.23
C SER A 203 14.78 0.31 8.20
N GLY A 204 16.02 0.20 7.70
CA GLY A 204 17.21 -0.03 8.50
C GLY A 204 17.26 -1.45 9.08
N LEU A 205 16.86 -2.45 8.26
CA LEU A 205 16.86 -3.88 8.55
C LEU A 205 17.91 -4.59 7.68
#